data_444303a93da16bc5f7a2337cbc8cfea8
#
_entry.id   444303a93da16bc5f7a2337cbc8cfea8
#
_cell.length_a   1.000
_cell.length_b   1.000
_cell.length_c   1.000
_cell.angle_alpha   90.00
_cell.angle_beta   90.00
_cell.angle_gamma   90.00
#
_symmetry.space_group_name_H-M   'P 1'
#
loop_
_entity.id
_entity.type
_entity.pdbx_description
1 polymer ?
#
loop_
_entity_poly.entity_id
_entity_poly.type
_entity_poly.pdbx_seq_one_letter_code
_entity_poly.pdbx_strand_id
1 'polypeptide(L)'
;QIQKRTRDHRGIEQSKNTDHPGLGESGKYHSRDHENPVPEGTILTYALVGNQNCGKTTLFNQLTGARQHVGNFPGVTVDRKDGVIRGYENTEVTDLPGIYSMSPYSSEEIVSRNFVLNEKPRAIINIVDATNIERNLYLTMQLLEMDIPMVVALNMMDEVVGNQGAVDVNTMEAMLGVPVIPISAAKNEGVDELIRHAIHIAKYQECPVKQDFCDKEDHNGAVHRCIHAVVHLIEDHAEEAGIPVRFAATKVIEGDHLILNQLKLDENETEMLEHIVSQMEKERGLDRSAAIADMRFDFIERLCEQTVVKP
;
A
#
# COMPACT_ATOMS: atom_id res chain seq x y z
N GLN A 1 23.14 8.37 -9.50
CA GLN A 1 21.79 8.93 -9.57
C GLN A 1 20.97 8.64 -8.31
N ILE A 2 20.95 7.41 -7.80
CA ILE A 2 20.21 7.06 -6.57
C ILE A 2 20.79 7.78 -5.36
N GLN A 3 22.13 7.80 -5.21
CA GLN A 3 22.76 8.51 -4.10
C GLN A 3 22.46 10.01 -4.12
N LYS A 4 22.42 10.62 -5.32
CA LYS A 4 22.09 12.03 -5.46
C LYS A 4 20.64 12.29 -5.06
N ARG A 5 19.69 11.44 -5.49
CA ARG A 5 18.28 11.59 -5.14
C ARG A 5 17.98 11.30 -3.68
N THR A 6 18.67 10.32 -3.10
CA THR A 6 18.58 10.06 -1.66
C THR A 6 19.11 11.26 -0.86
N ARG A 7 20.14 11.96 -1.37
CA ARG A 7 20.63 13.20 -0.76
C ARG A 7 19.64 14.34 -0.94
N ASP A 8 19.03 14.45 -2.11
CA ASP A 8 18.04 15.49 -2.38
C ASP A 8 16.80 15.28 -1.48
N HIS A 9 16.37 14.03 -1.33
CA HIS A 9 15.29 13.68 -0.41
C HIS A 9 15.65 14.01 1.05
N ARG A 10 16.85 13.66 1.49
CA ARG A 10 17.37 14.05 2.82
C ARG A 10 17.59 15.55 2.95
N GLY A 11 17.98 16.21 1.86
CA GLY A 11 18.14 17.64 1.82
C GLY A 11 16.85 18.41 2.05
N ILE A 12 15.75 17.88 1.55
CA ILE A 12 14.39 18.41 1.78
C ILE A 12 14.02 18.28 3.26
N GLU A 13 14.34 17.15 3.89
CA GLU A 13 14.13 16.94 5.32
C GLU A 13 14.93 17.90 6.20
N GLN A 14 16.12 18.28 5.74
CA GLN A 14 16.97 19.25 6.42
C GLN A 14 16.55 20.70 6.16
N SER A 15 15.66 20.93 5.21
CA SER A 15 15.09 22.25 5.02
C SER A 15 14.27 22.64 6.25
N LYS A 16 14.28 23.90 6.58
CA LYS A 16 13.89 24.57 7.84
C LYS A 16 12.56 24.19 8.49
N ASN A 17 11.82 23.24 7.95
CA ASN A 17 10.54 22.82 8.49
C ASN A 17 10.65 21.43 9.09
N THR A 18 11.11 21.37 10.35
CA THR A 18 11.27 20.14 11.12
C THR A 18 9.94 19.43 11.42
N ASP A 19 8.82 20.12 11.22
CA ASP A 19 7.48 19.55 11.47
C ASP A 19 6.99 18.65 10.32
N HIS A 20 7.64 18.72 9.16
CA HIS A 20 7.31 17.97 7.97
C HIS A 20 8.52 17.24 7.38
N PRO A 21 8.96 16.14 8.00
CA PRO A 21 10.05 15.35 7.43
C PRO A 21 9.64 14.79 6.07
N GLY A 22 10.47 14.99 5.06
CA GLY A 22 10.28 14.38 3.76
C GLY A 22 9.09 14.90 2.96
N LEU A 23 8.75 16.17 3.10
CA LEU A 23 7.94 16.83 2.10
C LEU A 23 8.59 16.57 0.74
N GLY A 24 7.97 15.81 -0.14
CA GLY A 24 8.46 15.61 -1.50
C GLY A 24 8.81 16.98 -2.14
N GLU A 25 9.61 16.99 -3.17
CA GLU A 25 10.06 18.23 -3.84
C GLU A 25 8.93 19.23 -4.14
N SER A 26 7.70 18.74 -4.25
CA SER A 26 6.51 19.54 -4.51
C SER A 26 5.57 19.70 -3.32
N GLY A 27 5.90 19.17 -2.14
CA GLY A 27 5.01 19.17 -0.97
C GLY A 27 3.73 18.34 -1.16
N LYS A 28 3.66 17.47 -2.15
CA LYS A 28 2.42 16.78 -2.53
C LYS A 28 1.94 15.75 -1.52
N TYR A 29 2.85 15.18 -0.74
CA TYR A 29 2.54 14.04 0.13
C TYR A 29 2.33 14.44 1.59
N HIS A 30 2.77 15.63 1.95
CA HIS A 30 2.72 16.14 3.32
C HIS A 30 2.18 17.58 3.32
N SER A 31 1.03 17.79 2.70
CA SER A 31 0.39 19.10 2.66
C SER A 31 -0.31 19.41 3.98
N ARG A 32 0.03 20.53 4.62
CA ARG A 32 -0.64 20.97 5.85
C ARG A 32 -2.13 21.21 5.70
N ASP A 33 -2.57 21.56 4.51
CA ASP A 33 -3.98 21.86 4.23
C ASP A 33 -4.89 20.64 4.36
N HIS A 34 -4.32 19.44 4.30
CA HIS A 34 -5.04 18.17 4.40
C HIS A 34 -4.71 17.37 5.66
N GLU A 35 -3.96 17.94 6.58
CA GLU A 35 -3.62 17.28 7.83
C GLU A 35 -4.83 17.17 8.75
N ASN A 36 -5.02 15.96 9.26
CA ASN A 36 -6.03 15.67 10.28
C ASN A 36 -5.37 14.95 11.45
N PRO A 37 -4.69 15.69 12.34
CA PRO A 37 -3.88 15.09 13.37
C PRO A 37 -4.74 14.26 14.34
N VAL A 38 -4.22 13.08 14.71
CA VAL A 38 -4.83 12.27 15.75
C VAL A 38 -4.69 12.99 17.11
N PRO A 39 -5.59 12.72 18.07
CA PRO A 39 -5.47 13.28 19.42
C PRO A 39 -4.10 12.95 20.05
N GLU A 40 -3.57 13.89 20.83
CA GLU A 40 -2.34 13.68 21.58
C GLU A 40 -2.46 12.45 22.49
N GLY A 41 -1.39 11.64 22.53
CA GLY A 41 -1.38 10.40 23.30
C GLY A 41 -2.01 9.19 22.60
N THR A 42 -2.50 9.34 21.37
CA THR A 42 -2.99 8.21 20.55
C THR A 42 -1.86 7.25 20.25
N ILE A 43 -2.11 5.95 20.44
CA ILE A 43 -1.17 4.91 20.01
C ILE A 43 -1.22 4.80 18.50
N LEU A 44 -0.07 5.00 17.86
CA LEU A 44 0.07 4.86 16.41
C LEU A 44 0.30 3.40 16.05
N THR A 45 -0.71 2.77 15.47
CA THR A 45 -0.68 1.37 15.07
C THR A 45 -0.28 1.23 13.60
N TYR A 46 0.58 0.27 13.31
CA TYR A 46 1.10 0.02 11.97
C TYR A 46 0.92 -1.44 11.57
N ALA A 47 0.57 -1.66 10.31
CA ALA A 47 0.72 -2.95 9.66
C ALA A 47 1.99 -2.94 8.81
N LEU A 48 2.90 -3.87 9.05
CA LEU A 48 4.06 -4.10 8.19
C LEU A 48 3.69 -5.18 7.17
N VAL A 49 3.63 -4.81 5.90
CA VAL A 49 3.10 -5.64 4.82
C VAL A 49 4.11 -5.73 3.68
N GLY A 50 4.30 -6.93 3.15
CA GLY A 50 5.18 -7.15 2.00
C GLY A 50 5.15 -8.59 1.53
N ASN A 51 5.77 -8.84 0.37
CA ASN A 51 5.93 -10.16 -0.18
C ASN A 51 6.86 -11.03 0.68
N GLN A 52 6.79 -12.34 0.50
CA GLN A 52 7.77 -13.23 1.09
C GLN A 52 9.18 -12.89 0.57
N ASN A 53 10.18 -12.97 1.44
CA ASN A 53 11.59 -12.73 1.12
C ASN A 53 11.92 -11.29 0.66
N CYS A 54 11.07 -10.33 0.99
CA CYS A 54 11.36 -8.91 0.71
C CYS A 54 12.22 -8.23 1.77
N GLY A 55 12.61 -8.95 2.83
CA GLY A 55 13.37 -8.39 3.95
C GLY A 55 12.51 -7.88 5.11
N LYS A 56 11.26 -8.30 5.17
CA LYS A 56 10.27 -7.80 6.16
C LYS A 56 10.68 -8.14 7.61
N THR A 57 11.14 -9.36 7.87
CA THR A 57 11.62 -9.77 9.20
C THR A 57 12.81 -8.94 9.65
N THR A 58 13.77 -8.70 8.76
CA THR A 58 14.93 -7.85 9.05
C THR A 58 14.51 -6.43 9.38
N LEU A 59 13.60 -5.85 8.58
CA LEU A 59 13.08 -4.51 8.84
C LEU A 59 12.33 -4.44 10.17
N PHE A 60 11.47 -5.41 10.47
CA PHE A 60 10.75 -5.48 11.74
C PHE A 60 11.72 -5.46 12.93
N ASN A 61 12.79 -6.22 12.86
CA ASN A 61 13.82 -6.26 13.90
C ASN A 61 14.57 -4.92 14.02
N GLN A 62 14.85 -4.25 12.90
CA GLN A 62 15.46 -2.91 12.91
C GLN A 62 14.53 -1.85 13.50
N LEU A 63 13.23 -1.96 13.26
CA LEU A 63 12.24 -1.02 13.80
C LEU A 63 12.04 -1.19 15.30
N THR A 64 11.98 -2.43 15.79
CA THR A 64 11.52 -2.75 17.15
C THR A 64 12.64 -3.16 18.12
N GLY A 65 13.73 -3.70 17.63
CA GLY A 65 14.80 -4.24 18.47
C GLY A 65 14.31 -5.40 19.34
N ALA A 66 14.59 -5.32 20.64
CA ALA A 66 14.22 -6.36 21.61
C ALA A 66 12.77 -6.26 22.14
N ARG A 67 12.06 -5.20 21.80
CA ARG A 67 10.71 -4.92 22.28
C ARG A 67 9.65 -5.56 21.37
N GLN A 68 9.63 -6.88 21.37
CA GLN A 68 8.71 -7.68 20.55
C GLN A 68 7.86 -8.60 21.44
N HIS A 69 6.62 -8.78 21.02
CA HIS A 69 5.71 -9.77 21.56
C HIS A 69 5.34 -10.78 20.48
N VAL A 70 5.38 -12.06 20.79
CA VAL A 70 5.12 -13.14 19.84
C VAL A 70 3.89 -13.93 20.29
N GLY A 71 3.02 -14.22 19.35
CA GLY A 71 1.81 -15.03 19.56
C GLY A 71 1.29 -15.54 18.23
N ASN A 72 0.01 -15.86 18.19
CA ASN A 72 -0.70 -16.23 16.96
C ASN A 72 -1.84 -15.26 16.71
N PHE A 73 -2.23 -15.11 15.45
CA PHE A 73 -3.47 -14.43 15.11
C PHE A 73 -4.67 -15.22 15.63
N PRO A 74 -5.74 -14.57 16.08
CA PRO A 74 -6.89 -15.25 16.67
C PRO A 74 -7.50 -16.34 15.78
N GLY A 75 -7.67 -17.54 16.34
CA GLY A 75 -8.34 -18.66 15.67
C GLY A 75 -7.54 -19.38 14.59
N VAL A 76 -6.28 -19.05 14.37
CA VAL A 76 -5.42 -19.65 13.35
C VAL A 76 -4.02 -19.93 13.89
N THR A 77 -3.26 -20.76 13.18
CA THR A 77 -1.88 -21.12 13.52
C THR A 77 -0.83 -20.23 12.83
N VAL A 78 -1.25 -19.02 12.43
CA VAL A 78 -0.35 -18.04 11.79
C VAL A 78 0.30 -17.19 12.86
N ASP A 79 1.62 -17.06 12.79
CA ASP A 79 2.42 -16.31 13.76
C ASP A 79 2.08 -14.81 13.72
N ARG A 80 1.95 -14.22 14.90
CA ARG A 80 1.79 -12.78 15.10
C ARG A 80 2.96 -12.23 15.89
N LYS A 81 3.60 -11.19 15.36
CA LYS A 81 4.64 -10.43 16.07
C LYS A 81 4.24 -8.98 16.12
N ASP A 82 4.25 -8.44 17.33
CA ASP A 82 4.00 -7.03 17.58
C ASP A 82 5.23 -6.41 18.23
N GLY A 83 5.47 -5.14 18.02
CA GLY A 83 6.59 -4.46 18.65
C GLY A 83 6.40 -2.96 18.70
N VAL A 84 7.20 -2.31 19.53
CA VAL A 84 7.25 -0.86 19.68
C VAL A 84 8.42 -0.32 18.86
N ILE A 85 8.18 0.71 18.07
CA ILE A 85 9.26 1.37 17.30
C ILE A 85 10.24 2.01 18.28
N ARG A 86 11.51 1.74 18.07
CA ARG A 86 12.59 2.28 18.93
C ARG A 86 12.57 3.81 18.94
N GLY A 87 12.54 4.37 20.14
CA GLY A 87 12.44 5.82 20.34
C GLY A 87 11.04 6.40 20.33
N TYR A 88 10.01 5.57 20.07
CA TYR A 88 8.61 6.02 19.98
C TYR A 88 7.71 5.08 20.79
N GLU A 89 7.53 5.39 22.07
CA GLU A 89 6.78 4.54 23.01
C GLU A 89 5.29 4.40 22.68
N ASN A 90 4.70 5.37 22.00
CA ASN A 90 3.31 5.37 21.60
C ASN A 90 3.04 4.73 20.23
N THR A 91 3.84 3.74 19.87
CA THR A 91 3.70 3.02 18.61
C THR A 91 3.55 1.54 18.81
N GLU A 92 2.87 0.89 17.88
CA GLU A 92 2.74 -0.56 17.82
C GLU A 92 2.77 -1.01 16.37
N VAL A 93 3.76 -1.82 16.01
CA VAL A 93 3.90 -2.39 14.68
C VAL A 93 3.55 -3.86 14.73
N THR A 94 2.63 -4.30 13.88
CA THR A 94 2.30 -5.71 13.70
C THR A 94 2.92 -6.21 12.40
N ASP A 95 3.75 -7.26 12.50
CA ASP A 95 4.33 -7.93 11.36
C ASP A 95 3.31 -8.90 10.76
N LEU A 96 2.78 -8.58 9.58
CA LEU A 96 1.86 -9.45 8.88
C LEU A 96 2.60 -10.54 8.10
N PRO A 97 1.95 -11.70 7.85
CA PRO A 97 2.55 -12.74 7.01
C PRO A 97 2.95 -12.21 5.64
N GLY A 98 4.00 -12.77 5.05
CA GLY A 98 4.38 -12.47 3.67
C GLY A 98 3.29 -12.91 2.70
N ILE A 99 2.80 -11.97 1.89
CA ILE A 99 1.71 -12.20 0.94
C ILE A 99 2.02 -11.53 -0.40
N TYR A 100 1.38 -11.98 -1.47
CA TYR A 100 1.51 -11.39 -2.80
C TYR A 100 0.28 -10.58 -3.21
N SER A 101 -0.82 -10.76 -2.52
CA SER A 101 -2.13 -10.18 -2.86
C SER A 101 -3.00 -10.06 -1.63
N MET A 102 -3.97 -9.16 -1.67
CA MET A 102 -5.04 -9.03 -0.66
C MET A 102 -6.27 -9.90 -1.01
N SER A 103 -6.04 -11.01 -1.67
CA SER A 103 -7.08 -11.97 -2.09
C SER A 103 -7.32 -13.04 -1.01
N PRO A 104 -8.49 -13.69 -0.98
CA PRO A 104 -8.83 -14.65 0.07
C PRO A 104 -8.42 -16.09 -0.26
N TYR A 105 -7.26 -16.31 -0.91
CA TYR A 105 -6.87 -17.64 -1.38
C TYR A 105 -6.02 -18.45 -0.41
N SER A 106 -5.33 -17.80 0.51
CA SER A 106 -4.54 -18.46 1.54
C SER A 106 -4.93 -17.96 2.92
N SER A 107 -4.60 -18.74 3.96
CA SER A 107 -4.82 -18.33 5.36
C SER A 107 -4.03 -17.07 5.71
N GLU A 108 -2.82 -16.94 5.19
CA GLU A 108 -1.96 -15.77 5.38
C GLU A 108 -2.56 -14.50 4.74
N GLU A 109 -3.10 -14.62 3.53
CA GLU A 109 -3.78 -13.50 2.85
C GLU A 109 -5.05 -13.09 3.59
N ILE A 110 -5.85 -14.06 4.02
CA ILE A 110 -7.09 -13.80 4.79
C ILE A 110 -6.76 -13.11 6.12
N VAL A 111 -5.76 -13.61 6.85
CA VAL A 111 -5.30 -13.01 8.12
C VAL A 111 -4.85 -11.56 7.92
N SER A 112 -4.01 -11.30 6.92
CA SER A 112 -3.51 -9.97 6.63
C SER A 112 -4.63 -9.00 6.24
N ARG A 113 -5.53 -9.44 5.39
CA ARG A 113 -6.68 -8.64 4.96
C ARG A 113 -7.62 -8.31 6.12
N ASN A 114 -7.95 -9.31 6.93
CA ASN A 114 -8.80 -9.11 8.10
C ASN A 114 -8.16 -8.18 9.13
N PHE A 115 -6.86 -8.28 9.33
CA PHE A 115 -6.13 -7.36 10.20
C PHE A 115 -6.30 -5.91 9.74
N VAL A 116 -6.05 -5.64 8.47
CA VAL A 116 -6.15 -4.28 7.93
C VAL A 116 -7.58 -3.76 7.97
N LEU A 117 -8.56 -4.58 7.59
CA LEU A 117 -9.97 -4.17 7.54
C LEU A 117 -10.62 -4.02 8.91
N ASN A 118 -10.27 -4.88 9.88
CA ASN A 118 -10.95 -4.94 11.17
C ASN A 118 -10.22 -4.19 12.28
N GLU A 119 -8.90 -4.32 12.37
CA GLU A 119 -8.10 -3.61 13.37
C GLU A 119 -7.79 -2.17 12.95
N LYS A 120 -7.93 -1.84 11.68
CA LYS A 120 -7.79 -0.49 11.12
C LYS A 120 -6.52 0.22 11.62
N PRO A 121 -5.34 -0.28 11.24
CA PRO A 121 -4.09 0.36 11.63
C PRO A 121 -4.06 1.83 11.18
N ARG A 122 -3.38 2.67 11.94
CA ARG A 122 -3.25 4.09 11.62
C ARG A 122 -2.40 4.34 10.38
N ALA A 123 -1.51 3.42 10.05
CA ALA A 123 -0.73 3.48 8.82
C ALA A 123 -0.22 2.09 8.41
N ILE A 124 0.17 1.99 7.16
CA ILE A 124 0.80 0.81 6.58
C ILE A 124 2.25 1.15 6.24
N ILE A 125 3.17 0.29 6.64
CA ILE A 125 4.54 0.27 6.13
C ILE A 125 4.61 -0.88 5.13
N ASN A 126 4.64 -0.53 3.85
CA ASN A 126 4.72 -1.52 2.77
C ASN A 126 6.18 -1.67 2.34
N ILE A 127 6.75 -2.82 2.64
CA ILE A 127 8.11 -3.13 2.22
C ILE A 127 8.11 -3.76 0.82
N VAL A 128 8.93 -3.18 -0.07
CA VAL A 128 9.06 -3.57 -1.47
C VAL A 128 10.51 -3.94 -1.76
N ASP A 129 10.73 -5.09 -2.33
CA ASP A 129 12.05 -5.52 -2.78
C ASP A 129 12.42 -4.78 -4.08
N ALA A 130 13.39 -3.88 -4.00
CA ALA A 130 13.85 -3.09 -5.14
C ALA A 130 14.52 -3.92 -6.24
N THR A 131 14.96 -5.14 -5.95
CA THR A 131 15.51 -6.06 -6.94
C THR A 131 14.44 -6.79 -7.74
N ASN A 132 13.19 -6.73 -7.28
CA ASN A 132 12.04 -7.40 -7.91
C ASN A 132 10.78 -6.53 -7.80
N ILE A 133 10.86 -5.29 -8.24
CA ILE A 133 9.83 -4.26 -8.06
C ILE A 133 8.49 -4.67 -8.67
N GLU A 134 8.49 -5.15 -9.90
CA GLU A 134 7.25 -5.45 -10.64
C GLU A 134 6.36 -6.43 -9.87
N ARG A 135 6.96 -7.49 -9.32
CA ARG A 135 6.24 -8.50 -8.55
C ARG A 135 5.70 -7.93 -7.22
N ASN A 136 6.48 -7.08 -6.56
CA ASN A 136 6.12 -6.51 -5.27
C ASN A 136 5.03 -5.44 -5.38
N LEU A 137 5.02 -4.67 -6.45
CA LEU A 137 4.07 -3.56 -6.62
C LEU A 137 2.62 -4.03 -6.84
N TYR A 138 2.40 -5.27 -7.22
CA TYR A 138 1.04 -5.81 -7.33
C TYR A 138 0.29 -5.75 -6.00
N LEU A 139 0.95 -6.11 -4.91
CA LEU A 139 0.41 -5.94 -3.56
C LEU A 139 0.26 -4.46 -3.19
N THR A 140 1.26 -3.64 -3.51
CA THR A 140 1.24 -2.20 -3.24
C THR A 140 0.02 -1.53 -3.85
N MET A 141 -0.33 -1.87 -5.10
CA MET A 141 -1.51 -1.34 -5.78
C MET A 141 -2.81 -1.63 -5.02
N GLN A 142 -2.93 -2.81 -4.44
CA GLN A 142 -4.10 -3.19 -3.66
C GLN A 142 -4.14 -2.49 -2.29
N LEU A 143 -2.98 -2.30 -1.67
CA LEU A 143 -2.88 -1.55 -0.41
C LEU A 143 -3.26 -0.08 -0.58
N LEU A 144 -2.92 0.53 -1.71
CA LEU A 144 -3.32 1.91 -2.02
C LEU A 144 -4.84 2.09 -2.10
N GLU A 145 -5.57 1.05 -2.48
CA GLU A 145 -7.03 1.06 -2.52
C GLU A 145 -7.69 1.01 -1.13
N MET A 146 -6.93 0.65 -0.09
CA MET A 146 -7.43 0.56 1.28
C MET A 146 -7.68 1.91 1.95
N ASP A 147 -7.22 3.00 1.35
CA ASP A 147 -7.37 4.37 1.86
C ASP A 147 -6.84 4.55 3.30
N ILE A 148 -5.71 3.94 3.58
CA ILE A 148 -4.99 4.04 4.85
C ILE A 148 -3.67 4.76 4.58
N PRO A 149 -3.22 5.67 5.46
CA PRO A 149 -1.89 6.27 5.34
C PRO A 149 -0.83 5.20 5.12
N MET A 150 0.02 5.38 4.12
CA MET A 150 1.00 4.37 3.73
C MET A 150 2.33 5.01 3.35
N VAL A 151 3.41 4.36 3.74
CA VAL A 151 4.77 4.62 3.26
C VAL A 151 5.32 3.36 2.62
N VAL A 152 6.01 3.51 1.50
CA VAL A 152 6.71 2.41 0.83
C VAL A 152 8.17 2.41 1.28
N ALA A 153 8.59 1.31 1.90
CA ALA A 153 9.98 1.05 2.22
C ALA A 153 10.61 0.29 1.04
N LEU A 154 11.34 1.00 0.19
CA LEU A 154 12.01 0.43 -0.97
C LEU A 154 13.33 -0.20 -0.53
N ASN A 155 13.29 -1.49 -0.23
CA ASN A 155 14.38 -2.25 0.39
C ASN A 155 15.36 -2.82 -0.62
N MET A 156 16.51 -3.25 -0.13
CA MET A 156 17.60 -3.84 -0.94
C MET A 156 18.18 -2.86 -1.96
N MET A 157 18.13 -1.58 -1.65
CA MET A 157 18.68 -0.54 -2.53
C MET A 157 20.20 -0.62 -2.66
N ASP A 158 20.88 -1.14 -1.64
CA ASP A 158 22.32 -1.44 -1.71
C ASP A 158 22.65 -2.47 -2.80
N GLU A 159 21.80 -3.48 -2.96
CA GLU A 159 21.96 -4.49 -4.01
C GLU A 159 21.70 -3.90 -5.41
N VAL A 160 20.68 -3.06 -5.55
CA VAL A 160 20.39 -2.35 -6.81
C VAL A 160 21.59 -1.50 -7.24
N VAL A 161 22.12 -0.70 -6.32
CA VAL A 161 23.30 0.15 -6.58
C VAL A 161 24.54 -0.70 -6.86
N GLY A 162 24.78 -1.74 -6.08
CA GLY A 162 25.89 -2.67 -6.25
C GLY A 162 25.90 -3.37 -7.62
N ASN A 163 24.73 -3.60 -8.18
CA ASN A 163 24.55 -4.20 -9.50
C ASN A 163 24.39 -3.14 -10.62
N GLN A 164 24.75 -1.88 -10.36
CA GLN A 164 24.69 -0.78 -11.32
C GLN A 164 23.27 -0.41 -11.80
N GLY A 165 22.25 -0.84 -11.06
CA GLY A 165 20.88 -0.41 -11.29
C GLY A 165 20.57 0.94 -10.64
N ALA A 166 19.42 1.49 -10.95
CA ALA A 166 18.95 2.74 -10.39
C ALA A 166 17.42 2.79 -10.30
N VAL A 167 16.90 3.51 -9.30
CA VAL A 167 15.48 3.81 -9.18
C VAL A 167 15.28 5.31 -9.03
N ASP A 168 14.39 5.87 -9.84
CA ASP A 168 13.93 7.25 -9.70
C ASP A 168 12.86 7.34 -8.59
N VAL A 169 13.31 7.52 -7.36
CA VAL A 169 12.45 7.53 -6.18
C VAL A 169 11.40 8.64 -6.24
N ASN A 170 11.80 9.85 -6.64
CA ASN A 170 10.88 10.99 -6.70
C ASN A 170 9.74 10.79 -7.72
N THR A 171 10.06 10.26 -8.89
CA THR A 171 9.04 9.93 -9.89
C THR A 171 8.15 8.79 -9.41
N MET A 172 8.71 7.79 -8.74
CA MET A 172 7.93 6.69 -8.15
C MET A 172 6.94 7.21 -7.10
N GLU A 173 7.37 8.10 -6.21
CA GLU A 173 6.49 8.76 -5.25
C GLU A 173 5.34 9.50 -5.95
N ALA A 174 5.65 10.27 -6.99
CA ALA A 174 4.66 11.02 -7.74
C ALA A 174 3.62 10.10 -8.40
N MET A 175 4.06 8.97 -8.95
CA MET A 175 3.18 8.02 -9.64
C MET A 175 2.34 7.19 -8.67
N LEU A 176 2.90 6.77 -7.54
CA LEU A 176 2.18 6.00 -6.52
C LEU A 176 1.31 6.88 -5.62
N GLY A 177 1.68 8.14 -5.42
CA GLY A 177 0.95 9.07 -4.54
C GLY A 177 1.18 8.84 -3.05
N VAL A 178 2.29 8.22 -2.68
CA VAL A 178 2.72 7.99 -1.30
C VAL A 178 4.23 8.17 -1.18
N PRO A 179 4.76 8.45 0.02
CA PRO A 179 6.22 8.51 0.23
C PRO A 179 6.88 7.17 -0.09
N VAL A 180 8.00 7.22 -0.77
CA VAL A 180 8.84 6.06 -1.09
C VAL A 180 10.23 6.31 -0.53
N ILE A 181 10.64 5.50 0.44
CA ILE A 181 11.90 5.68 1.17
C ILE A 181 12.86 4.56 0.80
N PRO A 182 13.98 4.88 0.13
CA PRO A 182 15.00 3.88 -0.18
C PRO A 182 15.73 3.46 1.09
N ILE A 183 15.79 2.16 1.33
CA ILE A 183 16.43 1.58 2.51
C ILE A 183 17.29 0.36 2.16
N SER A 184 18.17 0.00 3.09
CA SER A 184 18.73 -1.32 3.23
C SER A 184 18.49 -1.79 4.66
N ALA A 185 17.50 -2.66 4.87
CA ALA A 185 17.21 -3.18 6.20
C ALA A 185 18.38 -3.99 6.76
N ALA A 186 19.06 -4.77 5.92
CA ALA A 186 20.22 -5.57 6.32
C ALA A 186 21.38 -4.71 6.84
N LYS A 187 21.60 -3.54 6.26
CA LYS A 187 22.66 -2.59 6.66
C LYS A 187 22.17 -1.49 7.60
N ASN A 188 20.90 -1.50 7.96
CA ASN A 188 20.26 -0.44 8.76
C ASN A 188 20.46 0.96 8.16
N GLU A 189 20.36 1.06 6.84
CA GLU A 189 20.45 2.33 6.10
C GLU A 189 19.06 2.83 5.71
N GLY A 190 18.79 4.13 5.91
CA GLY A 190 17.51 4.75 5.55
C GLY A 190 16.36 4.44 6.51
N VAL A 191 16.55 3.58 7.51
CA VAL A 191 15.50 3.16 8.44
C VAL A 191 15.02 4.32 9.32
N ASP A 192 15.92 5.18 9.78
CA ASP A 192 15.54 6.37 10.57
C ASP A 192 14.65 7.33 9.76
N GLU A 193 14.97 7.51 8.51
CA GLU A 193 14.18 8.32 7.57
C GLU A 193 12.80 7.70 7.34
N LEU A 194 12.75 6.37 7.15
CA LEU A 194 11.49 5.62 7.05
C LEU A 194 10.62 5.83 8.30
N ILE A 195 11.20 5.73 9.48
CA ILE A 195 10.48 5.91 10.76
C ILE A 195 9.88 7.31 10.83
N ARG A 196 10.64 8.36 10.49
CA ARG A 196 10.12 9.73 10.53
C ARG A 196 8.92 9.92 9.62
N HIS A 197 8.97 9.39 8.39
CA HIS A 197 7.83 9.42 7.48
C HIS A 197 6.64 8.63 8.01
N ALA A 198 6.89 7.43 8.53
CA ALA A 198 5.84 6.58 9.10
C ALA A 198 5.13 7.26 10.28
N ILE A 199 5.87 7.89 11.18
CA ILE A 199 5.31 8.66 12.30
C ILE A 199 4.48 9.83 11.79
N HIS A 200 4.99 10.58 10.81
CA HIS A 200 4.30 11.75 10.27
C HIS A 200 2.97 11.39 9.61
N ILE A 201 2.95 10.42 8.69
CA ILE A 201 1.72 10.04 8.00
C ILE A 201 0.66 9.45 8.93
N ALA A 202 1.07 8.71 9.96
CA ALA A 202 0.15 8.17 10.96
C ALA A 202 -0.38 9.25 11.89
N LYS A 203 0.48 10.14 12.35
CA LYS A 203 0.10 11.25 13.24
C LYS A 203 -0.91 12.19 12.58
N TYR A 204 -0.70 12.55 11.33
CA TYR A 204 -1.54 13.48 10.58
C TYR A 204 -2.59 12.79 9.70
N GLN A 205 -2.65 11.46 9.69
CA GLN A 205 -3.57 10.64 8.90
C GLN A 205 -3.58 11.03 7.41
N GLU A 206 -2.39 11.12 6.84
CA GLU A 206 -2.20 11.43 5.42
C GLU A 206 -2.43 10.20 4.55
N CYS A 207 -3.62 10.09 3.98
CA CYS A 207 -4.00 9.01 3.08
C CYS A 207 -3.34 9.14 1.70
N PRO A 208 -3.22 8.04 0.92
CA PRO A 208 -2.70 8.09 -0.43
C PRO A 208 -3.42 9.12 -1.29
N VAL A 209 -2.67 9.88 -2.09
CA VAL A 209 -3.20 10.93 -2.98
C VAL A 209 -3.95 10.32 -4.16
N LYS A 210 -3.56 9.10 -4.55
CA LYS A 210 -4.12 8.38 -5.69
C LYS A 210 -4.67 7.02 -5.29
N GLN A 211 -5.82 6.68 -5.88
CA GLN A 211 -6.42 5.35 -5.81
C GLN A 211 -6.81 4.81 -7.19
N ASP A 212 -6.94 5.70 -8.17
CA ASP A 212 -7.30 5.36 -9.54
C ASP A 212 -6.06 5.29 -10.43
N PHE A 213 -5.72 4.07 -10.85
CA PHE A 213 -4.58 3.77 -11.69
C PHE A 213 -4.99 3.26 -13.07
N CYS A 214 -6.27 3.39 -13.41
CA CYS A 214 -6.78 2.96 -14.70
C CYS A 214 -6.25 3.83 -15.84
N ASP A 215 -5.96 3.21 -16.99
CA ASP A 215 -5.80 3.92 -18.24
C ASP A 215 -7.19 4.20 -18.82
N LYS A 216 -7.58 5.48 -18.85
CA LYS A 216 -8.89 5.91 -19.34
C LYS A 216 -9.04 5.79 -20.85
N GLU A 217 -7.94 5.63 -21.56
CA GLU A 217 -7.92 5.45 -23.01
C GLU A 217 -7.96 3.99 -23.42
N ASP A 218 -7.54 3.08 -22.54
CA ASP A 218 -7.51 1.65 -22.84
C ASP A 218 -8.91 1.09 -23.05
N HIS A 219 -9.16 0.52 -24.23
CA HIS A 219 -10.49 0.00 -24.65
C HIS A 219 -11.62 0.98 -24.35
N ASN A 220 -11.42 2.25 -24.68
CA ASN A 220 -12.36 3.33 -24.43
C ASN A 220 -12.75 3.46 -22.95
N GLY A 221 -11.83 3.16 -22.05
CA GLY A 221 -12.04 3.26 -20.62
C GLY A 221 -12.95 2.18 -20.03
N ALA A 222 -12.99 0.99 -20.62
CA ALA A 222 -13.90 -0.08 -20.21
C ALA A 222 -13.73 -0.46 -18.73
N VAL A 223 -12.51 -0.69 -18.27
CA VAL A 223 -12.23 -1.03 -16.86
C VAL A 223 -12.51 0.18 -15.96
N HIS A 224 -12.08 1.36 -16.36
CA HIS A 224 -12.32 2.60 -15.60
C HIS A 224 -13.82 2.83 -15.38
N ARG A 225 -14.62 2.75 -16.44
CA ARG A 225 -16.09 2.94 -16.35
C ARG A 225 -16.74 1.85 -15.48
N CYS A 226 -16.27 0.61 -15.58
CA CYS A 226 -16.76 -0.49 -14.75
C CYS A 226 -16.52 -0.22 -13.27
N ILE A 227 -15.29 0.10 -12.88
CA ILE A 227 -14.95 0.37 -11.48
C ILE A 227 -15.75 1.58 -10.97
N HIS A 228 -15.85 2.63 -11.75
CA HIS A 228 -16.60 3.82 -11.39
C HIS A 228 -18.09 3.53 -11.17
N ALA A 229 -18.70 2.76 -12.06
CA ALA A 229 -20.10 2.35 -11.92
C ALA A 229 -20.32 1.45 -10.69
N VAL A 230 -19.42 0.52 -10.44
CA VAL A 230 -19.49 -0.35 -9.26
C VAL A 230 -19.31 0.44 -7.97
N VAL A 231 -18.37 1.39 -7.92
CA VAL A 231 -18.21 2.29 -6.77
C VAL A 231 -19.53 3.00 -6.44
N HIS A 232 -20.21 3.57 -7.43
CA HIS A 232 -21.50 4.23 -7.20
C HIS A 232 -22.58 3.26 -6.73
N LEU A 233 -22.57 2.03 -7.23
CA LEU A 233 -23.54 1.01 -6.84
C LEU A 233 -23.39 0.59 -5.38
N ILE A 234 -22.14 0.46 -4.89
CA ILE A 234 -21.85 -0.19 -3.61
C ILE A 234 -21.41 0.78 -2.50
N GLU A 235 -21.21 2.07 -2.78
CA GLU A 235 -20.59 3.01 -1.83
C GLU A 235 -21.28 3.06 -0.47
N ASP A 236 -22.61 3.07 -0.42
CA ASP A 236 -23.38 3.06 0.83
C ASP A 236 -23.20 1.75 1.59
N HIS A 237 -23.19 0.64 0.89
CA HIS A 237 -22.98 -0.68 1.48
C HIS A 237 -21.55 -0.84 2.02
N ALA A 238 -20.57 -0.34 1.30
CA ALA A 238 -19.17 -0.36 1.73
C ALA A 238 -18.96 0.49 2.97
N GLU A 239 -19.52 1.68 3.03
CA GLU A 239 -19.48 2.57 4.19
C GLU A 239 -20.09 1.90 5.41
N GLU A 240 -21.28 1.32 5.29
CA GLU A 240 -21.96 0.60 6.38
C GLU A 240 -21.14 -0.60 6.86
N ALA A 241 -20.50 -1.33 5.95
CA ALA A 241 -19.65 -2.46 6.27
C ALA A 241 -18.25 -2.06 6.81
N GLY A 242 -17.90 -0.78 6.73
CA GLY A 242 -16.59 -0.28 7.15
C GLY A 242 -15.45 -0.71 6.23
N ILE A 243 -15.74 -0.95 4.94
CA ILE A 243 -14.77 -1.36 3.93
C ILE A 243 -14.48 -0.17 3.01
N PRO A 244 -13.20 0.16 2.74
CA PRO A 244 -12.87 1.21 1.78
C PRO A 244 -13.50 0.93 0.41
N VAL A 245 -14.22 1.90 -0.13
CA VAL A 245 -15.09 1.68 -1.30
C VAL A 245 -14.34 1.24 -2.55
N ARG A 246 -13.18 1.82 -2.82
CA ARG A 246 -12.38 1.45 -4.00
C ARG A 246 -11.88 0.01 -3.89
N PHE A 247 -11.41 -0.39 -2.72
CA PHE A 247 -11.01 -1.78 -2.45
C PHE A 247 -12.19 -2.73 -2.61
N ALA A 248 -13.34 -2.40 -2.01
CA ALA A 248 -14.56 -3.21 -2.16
C ALA A 248 -14.96 -3.36 -3.63
N ALA A 249 -14.93 -2.28 -4.40
CA ALA A 249 -15.30 -2.29 -5.82
C ALA A 249 -14.41 -3.23 -6.64
N THR A 250 -13.10 -3.09 -6.55
CA THR A 250 -12.19 -3.96 -7.30
C THR A 250 -12.31 -5.41 -6.88
N LYS A 251 -12.52 -5.68 -5.59
CA LYS A 251 -12.68 -7.05 -5.08
C LYS A 251 -13.97 -7.72 -5.53
N VAL A 252 -15.09 -7.02 -5.50
CA VAL A 252 -16.37 -7.62 -5.99
C VAL A 252 -16.35 -7.82 -7.50
N ILE A 253 -15.69 -6.95 -8.27
CA ILE A 253 -15.48 -7.15 -9.70
C ILE A 253 -14.67 -8.42 -9.94
N GLU A 254 -13.61 -8.66 -9.17
CA GLU A 254 -12.81 -9.88 -9.25
C GLU A 254 -13.54 -11.14 -8.80
N GLY A 255 -14.71 -11.02 -8.19
CA GLY A 255 -15.51 -12.14 -7.70
C GLY A 255 -15.19 -12.57 -6.27
N ASP A 256 -14.67 -11.67 -5.46
CA ASP A 256 -14.36 -11.92 -4.05
C ASP A 256 -15.62 -12.13 -3.22
N HIS A 257 -15.90 -13.37 -2.89
CA HIS A 257 -17.13 -13.74 -2.19
C HIS A 257 -17.20 -13.23 -0.75
N LEU A 258 -16.06 -13.11 -0.07
CA LEU A 258 -16.03 -12.61 1.31
C LEU A 258 -16.45 -11.14 1.36
N ILE A 259 -15.93 -10.33 0.46
CA ILE A 259 -16.31 -8.91 0.36
C ILE A 259 -17.77 -8.79 -0.10
N LEU A 260 -18.16 -9.55 -1.12
CA LEU A 260 -19.53 -9.53 -1.64
C LEU A 260 -20.56 -9.85 -0.54
N ASN A 261 -20.29 -10.85 0.29
CA ASN A 261 -21.16 -11.23 1.40
C ASN A 261 -21.26 -10.12 2.46
N GLN A 262 -20.19 -9.41 2.72
CA GLN A 262 -20.15 -8.31 3.70
C GLN A 262 -20.94 -7.08 3.23
N LEU A 263 -21.05 -6.86 1.93
CA LEU A 263 -21.79 -5.73 1.37
C LEU A 263 -23.31 -5.89 1.47
N LYS A 264 -23.81 -7.11 1.52
CA LYS A 264 -25.25 -7.41 1.66
C LYS A 264 -26.10 -6.73 0.58
N LEU A 265 -25.68 -6.86 -0.68
CA LEU A 265 -26.46 -6.34 -1.80
C LEU A 265 -27.78 -7.07 -1.93
N ASP A 266 -28.83 -6.35 -2.30
CA ASP A 266 -30.10 -7.00 -2.65
C ASP A 266 -30.03 -7.67 -4.04
N GLU A 267 -31.11 -8.36 -4.42
CA GLU A 267 -31.16 -9.09 -5.69
C GLU A 267 -31.01 -8.17 -6.90
N ASN A 268 -31.66 -7.01 -6.89
CA ASN A 268 -31.57 -6.04 -7.98
C ASN A 268 -30.15 -5.45 -8.11
N GLU A 269 -29.54 -5.13 -6.99
CA GLU A 269 -28.15 -4.62 -6.95
C GLU A 269 -27.15 -5.67 -7.43
N THR A 270 -27.36 -6.93 -7.06
CA THR A 270 -26.53 -8.05 -7.51
C THR A 270 -26.65 -8.27 -9.02
N GLU A 271 -27.86 -8.18 -9.57
CA GLU A 271 -28.09 -8.25 -11.01
C GLU A 271 -27.44 -7.06 -11.75
N MET A 272 -27.54 -5.86 -11.19
CA MET A 272 -26.91 -4.67 -11.75
C MET A 272 -25.38 -4.81 -11.76
N LEU A 273 -24.80 -5.29 -10.67
CA LEU A 273 -23.36 -5.56 -10.58
C LEU A 273 -22.91 -6.52 -11.68
N GLU A 274 -23.63 -7.63 -11.85
CA GLU A 274 -23.31 -8.63 -12.87
C GLU A 274 -23.43 -8.04 -14.29
N HIS A 275 -24.43 -7.21 -14.53
CA HIS A 275 -24.60 -6.54 -15.81
C HIS A 275 -23.41 -5.58 -16.12
N ILE A 276 -23.01 -4.77 -15.15
CA ILE A 276 -21.88 -3.83 -15.29
C ILE A 276 -20.59 -4.58 -15.58
N VAL A 277 -20.32 -5.66 -14.82
CA VAL A 277 -19.08 -6.44 -14.97
C VAL A 277 -19.08 -7.21 -16.28
N SER A 278 -20.18 -7.83 -16.67
CA SER A 278 -20.32 -8.55 -17.95
C SER A 278 -20.13 -7.63 -19.15
N GLN A 279 -20.62 -6.40 -19.07
CA GLN A 279 -20.41 -5.40 -20.11
C GLN A 279 -18.93 -5.07 -20.28
N MET A 280 -18.21 -4.88 -19.18
CA MET A 280 -16.76 -4.64 -19.20
C MET A 280 -16.02 -5.83 -19.81
N GLU A 281 -16.37 -7.05 -19.43
CA GLU A 281 -15.77 -8.27 -20.01
C GLU A 281 -15.91 -8.32 -21.53
N LYS A 282 -17.09 -7.97 -22.04
CA LYS A 282 -17.35 -7.91 -23.49
C LYS A 282 -16.52 -6.84 -24.18
N GLU A 283 -16.48 -5.64 -23.62
CA GLU A 283 -15.70 -4.54 -24.18
C GLU A 283 -14.21 -4.78 -24.13
N ARG A 284 -13.73 -5.39 -23.05
CA ARG A 284 -12.30 -5.64 -22.83
C ARG A 284 -11.80 -6.91 -23.55
N GLY A 285 -12.67 -7.89 -23.76
CA GLY A 285 -12.30 -9.19 -24.31
C GLY A 285 -11.53 -10.10 -23.36
N LEU A 286 -11.65 -9.85 -22.05
CA LEU A 286 -11.03 -10.61 -20.98
C LEU A 286 -12.07 -10.94 -19.91
N ASP A 287 -11.86 -12.03 -19.15
CA ASP A 287 -12.65 -12.24 -17.96
C ASP A 287 -12.34 -11.17 -16.90
N ARG A 288 -13.25 -11.00 -15.95
CA ARG A 288 -13.21 -9.93 -14.96
C ARG A 288 -11.94 -9.91 -14.11
N SER A 289 -11.49 -11.06 -13.66
CA SER A 289 -10.26 -11.14 -12.86
C SER A 289 -9.02 -10.77 -13.69
N ALA A 290 -8.94 -11.25 -14.91
CA ALA A 290 -7.87 -10.93 -15.85
C ALA A 290 -7.88 -9.45 -16.22
N ALA A 291 -9.05 -8.85 -16.41
CA ALA A 291 -9.18 -7.43 -16.73
C ALA A 291 -8.65 -6.53 -15.61
N ILE A 292 -8.98 -6.83 -14.36
CA ILE A 292 -8.48 -6.09 -13.21
C ILE A 292 -6.97 -6.29 -13.02
N ALA A 293 -6.49 -7.52 -13.14
CA ALA A 293 -5.04 -7.81 -13.06
C ALA A 293 -4.26 -7.07 -14.15
N ASP A 294 -4.76 -7.08 -15.37
CA ASP A 294 -4.15 -6.41 -16.52
C ASP A 294 -4.06 -4.89 -16.29
N MET A 295 -5.09 -4.27 -15.77
CA MET A 295 -5.08 -2.86 -15.39
C MET A 295 -3.95 -2.53 -14.39
N ARG A 296 -3.76 -3.37 -13.38
CA ARG A 296 -2.70 -3.18 -12.39
C ARG A 296 -1.31 -3.38 -13.00
N PHE A 297 -1.12 -4.43 -13.78
CA PHE A 297 0.17 -4.72 -14.42
C PHE A 297 0.54 -3.68 -15.48
N ASP A 298 -0.41 -3.14 -16.22
CA ASP A 298 -0.16 -2.04 -17.16
C ASP A 298 0.37 -0.80 -16.46
N PHE A 299 -0.21 -0.44 -15.33
CA PHE A 299 0.29 0.67 -14.52
C PHE A 299 1.70 0.37 -13.98
N ILE A 300 1.92 -0.81 -13.43
CA ILE A 300 3.23 -1.23 -12.90
C ILE A 300 4.30 -1.18 -13.99
N GLU A 301 4.00 -1.67 -15.17
CA GLU A 301 4.92 -1.65 -16.32
C GLU A 301 5.29 -0.21 -16.69
N ARG A 302 4.33 0.69 -16.83
CA ARG A 302 4.57 2.11 -17.12
C ARG A 302 5.40 2.78 -16.02
N LEU A 303 5.11 2.47 -14.76
CA LEU A 303 5.85 2.99 -13.61
C LEU A 303 7.31 2.51 -13.67
N CYS A 304 7.54 1.23 -13.89
CA CYS A 304 8.89 0.67 -13.95
C CYS A 304 9.68 1.18 -15.14
N GLU A 305 9.07 1.36 -16.31
CA GLU A 305 9.72 1.96 -17.47
C GLU A 305 10.23 3.37 -17.20
N GLN A 306 9.51 4.15 -16.40
CA GLN A 306 9.87 5.53 -16.09
C GLN A 306 10.81 5.66 -14.89
N THR A 307 10.87 4.68 -14.01
CA THR A 307 11.56 4.83 -12.72
C THR A 307 12.69 3.86 -12.48
N VAL A 308 12.71 2.72 -13.16
CA VAL A 308 13.68 1.64 -12.90
C VAL A 308 14.67 1.51 -14.05
N VAL A 309 15.95 1.61 -13.72
CA VAL A 309 17.04 1.26 -14.64
C VAL A 309 17.61 -0.08 -14.20
N LYS A 310 17.41 -1.09 -15.01
CA LYS A 310 17.99 -2.42 -14.79
C LYS A 310 19.47 -2.42 -15.15
N PRO A 311 20.32 -3.22 -14.47
CA PRO A 311 21.73 -3.36 -14.78
C PRO A 311 21.99 -3.97 -16.14
#